data_60abc05b95b2c8e25454826986a1cc04
#
_entry.id   60abc05b95b2c8e25454826986a1cc04
#
_cell.length_a   1.000
_cell.length_b   1.000
_cell.length_c   1.000
_cell.angle_alpha   90.00
_cell.angle_beta   90.00
_cell.angle_gamma   90.00
#
_symmetry.space_group_name_H-M   'P 1'
#
loop_
_entity.id
_entity.type
_entity.pdbx_description
1 polymer ?
#
loop_
_entity_poly.entity_id
_entity_poly.type
_entity_poly.pdbx_seq_one_letter_code
_entity_poly.pdbx_strand_id
1 'polypeptide(L)'
;MSKLYLILIFIHLYFFSTSQSLQIEKLKGTINTVKSSELNFRYINDSTAIYTELNNEKSNLSYAVKKGDEWFKTREFNFISNKKIANFCFENNNSGYFSICEDAKSCKISYLENITNVRKFKLLPKGINEKNYNNTNPFFVVHNNRKVLYFSSDRKGGYGGLDIWFSFKNEDGTYSSPINAGPVINSEHDEITPFYDTSRELMYYSSNQDLSMGFDIYYSSGFLNKWESSKPYSQINSIYDETYFSVISDTVSYFSSSRYNCSDSISCCSDIYVLKKAFSRDDKLKFSQKFELPINLYFHNDQPDCCTLDTTTNKDYYESYVDYYLLKNQYYDFNRNNQIISFFEDSLIKNFNKFNNLIDQIITLVRQGKGISITIEGYASPLFESLYNQSLSKRRISSVKNYIESYDSYVLQQFFENDQIDIKLMPFGEYNSTLEIPKNKDEAIYNIEYILERKVRIRSVEVF
;
A
#
# COMPACT_ATOMS: atom_id res chain seq x y z
N MET A 1 -43.96 -26.62 53.87
CA MET A 1 -43.40 -25.32 53.48
C MET A 1 -41.89 -25.51 53.21
N SER A 2 -41.54 -25.81 52.01
CA SER A 2 -40.13 -25.99 51.60
C SER A 2 -39.63 -24.69 50.96
N LYS A 3 -38.62 -24.11 51.57
CA LYS A 3 -37.95 -22.89 51.03
C LYS A 3 -36.96 -23.32 49.95
N LEU A 4 -37.24 -22.89 48.74
CA LEU A 4 -36.33 -23.03 47.57
C LEU A 4 -35.30 -21.86 47.66
N TYR A 5 -34.02 -22.19 47.84
CA TYR A 5 -32.93 -21.26 47.73
C TYR A 5 -32.49 -21.15 46.26
N LEU A 6 -32.71 -19.99 45.65
CA LEU A 6 -32.23 -19.66 44.32
C LEU A 6 -30.74 -19.24 44.47
N ILE A 7 -29.82 -20.05 43.97
CA ILE A 7 -28.41 -19.69 43.91
C ILE A 7 -28.19 -18.96 42.57
N LEU A 8 -28.02 -17.62 42.63
CA LEU A 8 -27.57 -16.80 41.52
C LEU A 8 -26.06 -16.97 41.32
N ILE A 9 -25.69 -17.74 40.29
CA ILE A 9 -24.30 -17.84 39.83
C ILE A 9 -24.01 -16.61 38.98
N PHE A 10 -23.27 -15.63 39.52
CA PHE A 10 -22.66 -14.55 38.75
C PHE A 10 -21.51 -15.11 37.94
N ILE A 11 -21.73 -15.36 36.65
CA ILE A 11 -20.64 -15.63 35.69
C ILE A 11 -19.98 -14.28 35.38
N HIS A 12 -18.85 -14.01 36.04
CA HIS A 12 -17.96 -12.92 35.62
C HIS A 12 -17.31 -13.30 34.30
N LEU A 13 -17.88 -12.78 33.18
CA LEU A 13 -17.19 -12.76 31.90
C LEU A 13 -16.00 -11.78 32.00
N TYR A 14 -14.84 -12.32 32.28
CA TYR A 14 -13.59 -11.59 32.07
C TYR A 14 -13.39 -11.38 30.58
N PHE A 15 -13.74 -10.20 30.09
CA PHE A 15 -13.24 -9.72 28.81
C PHE A 15 -11.72 -9.51 28.96
N PHE A 16 -10.93 -10.50 28.57
CA PHE A 16 -9.53 -10.27 28.31
C PHE A 16 -9.43 -9.41 27.04
N SER A 17 -9.32 -8.09 27.18
CA SER A 17 -8.82 -7.26 26.12
C SER A 17 -7.37 -7.66 25.91
N THR A 18 -7.08 -8.39 24.83
CA THR A 18 -5.71 -8.66 24.40
C THR A 18 -5.10 -7.34 23.94
N SER A 19 -4.40 -6.67 24.82
CA SER A 19 -3.58 -5.51 24.50
C SER A 19 -2.47 -5.98 23.56
N GLN A 20 -2.54 -5.60 22.29
CA GLN A 20 -1.40 -5.70 21.39
C GLN A 20 -0.26 -4.91 22.00
N SER A 21 0.83 -5.57 22.36
CA SER A 21 1.99 -4.85 22.90
C SER A 21 2.71 -4.17 21.73
N LEU A 22 2.58 -2.84 21.69
CA LEU A 22 3.35 -2.00 20.78
C LEU A 22 4.69 -1.71 21.44
N GLN A 23 5.77 -1.95 20.73
CA GLN A 23 7.12 -1.61 21.17
C GLN A 23 7.66 -0.51 20.28
N ILE A 24 8.01 0.62 20.89
CA ILE A 24 8.68 1.73 20.24
C ILE A 24 10.12 1.72 20.71
N GLU A 25 11.04 1.55 19.78
CA GLU A 25 12.47 1.51 20.06
C GLU A 25 13.20 2.51 19.16
N LYS A 26 14.20 3.20 19.74
CA LYS A 26 15.16 3.96 18.91
C LYS A 26 15.90 2.98 18.02
N LEU A 27 16.02 3.31 16.75
CA LEU A 27 16.65 2.42 15.79
C LEU A 27 18.13 2.23 16.13
N LYS A 28 18.53 0.96 16.28
CA LYS A 28 19.88 0.60 16.70
C LYS A 28 20.88 0.73 15.55
N GLY A 29 22.15 0.97 15.91
CA GLY A 29 23.27 1.12 14.98
C GLY A 29 23.87 2.52 15.01
N THR A 30 24.47 2.93 13.88
CA THR A 30 25.19 4.21 13.80
C THR A 30 24.45 5.30 13.02
N ILE A 31 23.19 5.07 12.66
CA ILE A 31 22.43 6.07 11.89
C ILE A 31 21.92 7.21 12.76
N ASN A 32 21.51 6.94 13.99
CA ASN A 32 21.07 7.96 14.94
C ASN A 32 22.29 8.56 15.66
N THR A 33 22.47 9.87 15.57
CA THR A 33 23.63 10.58 16.13
C THR A 33 23.20 11.71 17.07
N VAL A 34 24.09 12.14 17.94
CA VAL A 34 23.83 13.28 18.84
C VAL A 34 24.08 14.64 18.19
N LYS A 35 24.55 14.67 16.92
CA LYS A 35 24.99 15.89 16.22
C LYS A 35 24.07 16.33 15.12
N SER A 36 23.16 15.48 14.69
CA SER A 36 22.24 15.71 13.59
C SER A 36 20.86 15.13 13.90
N SER A 37 19.85 15.65 13.22
CA SER A 37 18.53 15.01 13.15
C SER A 37 18.52 14.02 12.02
N GLU A 38 18.08 12.80 12.31
CA GLU A 38 17.88 11.76 11.33
C GLU A 38 16.39 11.63 11.05
N LEU A 39 16.03 11.87 9.79
CA LEU A 39 14.64 12.02 9.36
C LEU A 39 14.35 11.14 8.13
N ASN A 40 13.06 10.85 7.92
CA ASN A 40 12.58 10.32 6.65
C ASN A 40 13.27 9.01 6.23
N PHE A 41 13.20 8.00 7.08
CA PHE A 41 13.77 6.69 6.79
C PHE A 41 12.93 5.95 5.74
N ARG A 42 13.53 5.66 4.58
CA ARG A 42 12.87 5.02 3.44
C ARG A 42 13.58 3.74 3.04
N TYR A 43 12.88 2.64 3.11
CA TYR A 43 13.36 1.33 2.68
C TYR A 43 13.59 1.27 1.17
N ILE A 44 14.71 0.66 0.76
CA ILE A 44 14.93 0.19 -0.62
C ILE A 44 14.60 -1.30 -0.67
N ASN A 45 15.10 -2.05 0.31
CA ASN A 45 14.87 -3.48 0.52
C ASN A 45 15.20 -3.84 1.98
N ASP A 46 15.10 -5.11 2.34
CA ASP A 46 15.27 -5.59 3.72
C ASP A 46 16.62 -5.27 4.37
N SER A 47 17.62 -4.93 3.55
CA SER A 47 18.99 -4.65 4.03
C SER A 47 19.50 -3.24 3.73
N THR A 48 18.73 -2.43 3.01
CA THR A 48 19.19 -1.10 2.55
C THR A 48 18.08 -0.06 2.68
N ALA A 49 18.43 1.13 3.15
CA ALA A 49 17.53 2.26 3.27
C ALA A 49 18.22 3.59 2.93
N ILE A 50 17.42 4.63 2.73
CA ILE A 50 17.86 6.02 2.61
C ILE A 50 17.19 6.81 3.71
N TYR A 51 17.92 7.76 4.28
CA TYR A 51 17.39 8.70 5.24
C TYR A 51 17.97 10.10 5.05
N THR A 52 17.31 11.10 5.60
CA THR A 52 17.79 12.48 5.63
C THR A 52 18.57 12.72 6.91
N GLU A 53 19.76 13.28 6.79
CA GLU A 53 20.59 13.76 7.89
C GLU A 53 20.63 15.28 7.86
N LEU A 54 20.17 15.93 8.91
CA LEU A 54 20.06 17.38 9.02
C LEU A 54 20.82 17.87 10.25
N ASN A 55 21.78 18.77 10.04
CA ASN A 55 22.41 19.54 11.10
C ASN A 55 22.35 21.05 10.78
N ASN A 56 22.88 21.88 11.66
CA ASN A 56 22.82 23.34 11.49
C ASN A 56 23.44 23.86 10.17
N GLU A 57 24.40 23.13 9.62
CA GLU A 57 25.17 23.55 8.43
C GLU A 57 24.70 22.86 7.15
N LYS A 58 24.30 21.58 7.26
CA LYS A 58 24.01 20.71 6.10
C LYS A 58 22.74 19.92 6.29
N SER A 59 22.06 19.68 5.17
CA SER A 59 21.06 18.63 5.04
C SER A 59 21.43 17.78 3.84
N ASN A 60 21.49 16.47 4.03
CA ASN A 60 21.89 15.55 2.98
C ASN A 60 21.15 14.21 3.10
N LEU A 61 21.14 13.46 2.00
CA LEU A 61 20.65 12.09 2.00
C LEU A 61 21.81 11.12 2.28
N SER A 62 21.55 10.11 3.07
CA SER A 62 22.51 9.08 3.44
C SER A 62 21.96 7.68 3.19
N TYR A 63 22.84 6.77 2.77
CA TYR A 63 22.54 5.35 2.70
C TYR A 63 22.79 4.67 4.03
N ALA A 64 21.86 3.79 4.41
CA ALA A 64 22.00 2.87 5.52
C ALA A 64 21.97 1.41 5.05
N VAL A 65 22.75 0.55 5.69
CA VAL A 65 22.74 -0.90 5.47
C VAL A 65 22.48 -1.60 6.79
N LYS A 66 21.60 -2.60 6.75
CA LYS A 66 21.25 -3.44 7.89
C LYS A 66 22.25 -4.58 8.05
N LYS A 67 22.72 -4.79 9.29
CA LYS A 67 23.55 -5.93 9.68
C LYS A 67 22.97 -6.51 10.97
N GLY A 68 22.39 -7.70 10.87
CA GLY A 68 21.54 -8.23 11.97
C GLY A 68 20.35 -7.31 12.20
N ASP A 69 20.15 -6.87 13.43
CA ASP A 69 19.05 -5.95 13.81
C ASP A 69 19.47 -4.46 13.88
N GLU A 70 20.69 -4.15 13.43
CA GLU A 70 21.25 -2.80 13.52
C GLU A 70 21.44 -2.18 12.15
N TRP A 71 21.30 -0.84 12.08
CA TRP A 71 21.47 -0.05 10.87
C TRP A 71 22.72 0.82 10.92
N PHE A 72 23.51 0.77 9.85
CA PHE A 72 24.79 1.47 9.75
C PHE A 72 24.79 2.43 8.59
N LYS A 73 25.16 3.69 8.83
CA LYS A 73 25.46 4.65 7.77
C LYS A 73 26.63 4.13 6.93
N THR A 74 26.51 4.12 5.61
CA THR A 74 27.55 3.64 4.71
C THR A 74 28.14 4.75 3.85
N ARG A 75 27.31 5.61 3.29
CA ARG A 75 27.75 6.74 2.45
C ARG A 75 26.70 7.82 2.40
N GLU A 76 27.15 9.05 2.06
CA GLU A 76 26.28 10.17 1.73
C GLU A 76 26.09 10.27 0.23
N PHE A 77 24.98 10.86 -0.18
CA PHE A 77 24.76 11.26 -1.55
C PHE A 77 25.55 12.55 -1.84
N ASN A 78 26.42 12.52 -2.84
CA ASN A 78 27.21 13.66 -3.24
C ASN A 78 26.47 14.54 -4.26
N PHE A 79 25.45 15.27 -3.79
CA PHE A 79 24.81 16.32 -4.60
C PHE A 79 25.78 17.49 -4.85
N ILE A 80 25.83 17.97 -6.09
CA ILE A 80 26.51 19.23 -6.41
C ILE A 80 25.53 20.37 -6.12
N SER A 81 25.40 20.74 -4.86
CA SER A 81 24.55 21.85 -4.45
C SER A 81 24.99 22.36 -3.08
N ASN A 82 25.01 23.69 -2.93
CA ASN A 82 25.16 24.32 -1.62
C ASN A 82 23.82 24.40 -0.87
N LYS A 83 22.73 23.83 -1.45
CA LYS A 83 21.39 23.84 -0.91
C LYS A 83 21.15 22.63 -0.02
N LYS A 84 20.23 22.74 0.91
CA LYS A 84 19.80 21.62 1.75
C LYS A 84 18.96 20.64 0.94
N ILE A 85 19.29 19.36 0.99
CA ILE A 85 18.60 18.27 0.32
C ILE A 85 17.91 17.39 1.38
N ALA A 86 16.61 17.18 1.24
CA ALA A 86 15.83 16.48 2.25
C ALA A 86 14.63 15.71 1.63
N ASN A 87 13.98 14.90 2.45
CA ASN A 87 12.63 14.37 2.21
C ASN A 87 12.51 13.55 0.93
N PHE A 88 13.37 12.53 0.78
CA PHE A 88 13.35 11.66 -0.39
C PHE A 88 12.17 10.68 -0.34
N CYS A 89 11.51 10.44 -1.48
CA CYS A 89 10.62 9.31 -1.69
C CYS A 89 10.91 8.63 -3.04
N PHE A 90 10.70 7.33 -3.08
CA PHE A 90 10.87 6.54 -4.31
C PHE A 90 9.68 6.72 -5.26
N GLU A 91 9.95 6.75 -6.57
CA GLU A 91 8.97 6.43 -7.60
C GLU A 91 9.10 4.96 -7.99
N ASN A 92 10.32 4.47 -8.05
CA ASN A 92 10.69 3.07 -8.27
C ASN A 92 12.07 2.82 -7.62
N ASN A 93 12.60 1.62 -7.73
CA ASN A 93 13.87 1.23 -7.10
C ASN A 93 15.09 2.07 -7.52
N ASN A 94 15.01 2.87 -8.58
CA ASN A 94 16.13 3.62 -9.12
C ASN A 94 15.89 5.12 -9.25
N SER A 95 14.68 5.61 -9.08
CA SER A 95 14.31 7.01 -9.22
C SER A 95 13.39 7.49 -8.11
N GLY A 96 13.29 8.79 -7.93
CA GLY A 96 12.43 9.34 -6.89
C GLY A 96 12.42 10.86 -6.83
N TYR A 97 11.71 11.36 -5.84
CA TYR A 97 11.52 12.78 -5.59
C TYR A 97 12.21 13.20 -4.30
N PHE A 98 12.65 14.44 -4.23
CA PHE A 98 13.23 15.00 -3.02
C PHE A 98 13.00 16.50 -2.97
N SER A 99 13.13 17.08 -1.78
CA SER A 99 13.10 18.53 -1.58
C SER A 99 14.50 19.12 -1.67
N ILE A 100 14.64 20.23 -2.37
CA ILE A 100 15.85 21.07 -2.37
C ILE A 100 15.49 22.45 -1.85
N CYS A 101 16.14 22.88 -0.77
CA CYS A 101 15.80 24.09 -0.03
C CYS A 101 16.95 25.05 0.02
N GLU A 102 16.67 26.35 -0.15
CA GLU A 102 17.62 27.46 0.13
C GLU A 102 17.62 27.75 1.64
N ASP A 103 16.41 27.76 2.23
CA ASP A 103 16.16 27.90 3.66
C ASP A 103 14.91 27.07 4.04
N ALA A 104 14.44 27.15 5.27
CA ALA A 104 13.29 26.40 5.77
C ALA A 104 11.95 26.74 5.07
N LYS A 105 11.85 27.90 4.43
CA LYS A 105 10.64 28.41 3.77
C LYS A 105 10.76 28.53 2.25
N SER A 106 11.86 28.04 1.68
CA SER A 106 12.15 28.14 0.25
C SER A 106 12.59 26.80 -0.32
N CYS A 107 11.68 25.82 -0.27
CA CYS A 107 11.91 24.48 -0.82
C CYS A 107 11.24 24.31 -2.18
N LYS A 108 11.85 23.50 -3.03
CA LYS A 108 11.33 23.05 -4.31
C LYS A 108 11.45 21.54 -4.42
N ILE A 109 10.50 20.91 -5.09
CA ILE A 109 10.53 19.48 -5.35
C ILE A 109 11.31 19.22 -6.63
N SER A 110 12.22 18.26 -6.55
CA SER A 110 13.07 17.79 -7.65
C SER A 110 12.84 16.31 -7.91
N TYR A 111 13.08 15.90 -9.13
CA TYR A 111 13.04 14.51 -9.56
C TYR A 111 14.45 14.02 -9.88
N LEU A 112 14.81 12.89 -9.32
CA LEU A 112 16.07 12.18 -9.54
C LEU A 112 15.79 10.95 -10.42
N GLU A 113 16.30 10.97 -11.67
CA GLU A 113 16.08 9.90 -12.63
C GLU A 113 16.87 8.62 -12.27
N ASN A 114 18.00 8.80 -11.59
CA ASN A 114 18.85 7.68 -11.20
C ASN A 114 19.54 7.95 -9.87
N ILE A 115 19.21 7.15 -8.87
CA ILE A 115 19.73 7.25 -7.50
C ILE A 115 21.24 7.01 -7.41
N THR A 116 21.83 6.31 -8.38
CA THR A 116 23.29 6.13 -8.46
C THR A 116 24.01 7.34 -9.09
N ASN A 117 23.27 8.22 -9.75
CA ASN A 117 23.81 9.43 -10.39
C ASN A 117 23.05 10.70 -9.92
N VAL A 118 23.25 11.05 -8.66
CA VAL A 118 22.60 12.21 -8.00
C VAL A 118 22.98 13.58 -8.57
N ARG A 119 23.92 13.63 -9.51
CA ARG A 119 24.30 14.90 -10.17
C ARG A 119 23.31 15.34 -11.24
N LYS A 120 22.46 14.42 -11.70
CA LYS A 120 21.43 14.68 -12.72
C LYS A 120 20.05 14.63 -12.09
N PHE A 121 19.56 15.75 -11.62
CA PHE A 121 18.18 15.90 -11.18
C PHE A 121 17.51 17.06 -11.89
N LYS A 122 16.18 17.06 -11.93
CA LYS A 122 15.34 18.07 -12.56
C LYS A 122 14.38 18.66 -11.53
N LEU A 123 14.29 19.99 -11.47
CA LEU A 123 13.20 20.65 -10.76
C LEU A 123 11.88 20.30 -11.43
N LEU A 124 10.87 19.99 -10.65
CA LEU A 124 9.52 19.81 -11.17
C LEU A 124 8.98 21.14 -11.75
N PRO A 125 7.98 21.07 -12.67
CA PRO A 125 7.46 22.23 -13.36
C PRO A 125 6.81 23.25 -12.41
N LYS A 126 6.57 24.47 -12.91
CA LYS A 126 5.99 25.58 -12.15
C LYS A 126 4.66 25.25 -11.48
N GLY A 127 3.83 24.36 -12.07
CA GLY A 127 2.57 23.94 -11.46
C GLY A 127 2.78 23.27 -10.09
N ILE A 128 3.81 22.43 -9.96
CA ILE A 128 4.21 21.82 -8.69
C ILE A 128 5.03 22.81 -7.86
N ASN A 129 6.08 23.40 -8.44
CA ASN A 129 6.97 24.34 -7.80
C ASN A 129 6.50 25.78 -8.02
N GLU A 130 5.34 26.14 -7.50
CA GLU A 130 4.84 27.50 -7.62
C GLU A 130 5.81 28.51 -6.98
N LYS A 131 6.01 29.65 -7.67
CA LYS A 131 6.97 30.67 -7.22
C LYS A 131 6.47 31.33 -5.94
N ASN A 132 7.38 31.66 -5.04
CA ASN A 132 7.17 32.30 -3.73
C ASN A 132 6.43 31.43 -2.70
N TYR A 133 6.23 30.14 -2.98
CA TYR A 133 5.67 29.20 -2.02
C TYR A 133 6.67 28.08 -1.71
N ASN A 134 6.55 27.56 -0.51
CA ASN A 134 7.28 26.40 -0.06
C ASN A 134 6.61 25.13 -0.64
N ASN A 135 7.38 24.26 -1.30
CA ASN A 135 6.90 23.02 -1.87
C ASN A 135 7.85 21.91 -1.44
N THR A 136 7.40 21.06 -0.53
CA THR A 136 8.27 20.12 0.20
C THR A 136 7.58 18.80 0.50
N ASN A 137 8.25 17.87 1.16
CA ASN A 137 7.76 16.58 1.60
C ASN A 137 7.04 15.78 0.50
N PRO A 138 7.68 15.55 -0.66
CA PRO A 138 7.07 14.77 -1.71
C PRO A 138 6.85 13.32 -1.26
N PHE A 139 5.70 12.75 -1.65
CA PHE A 139 5.40 11.33 -1.54
C PHE A 139 4.70 10.86 -2.80
N PHE A 140 5.30 9.91 -3.49
CA PHE A 140 4.75 9.35 -4.72
C PHE A 140 4.11 7.99 -4.45
N VAL A 141 2.96 7.76 -5.06
CA VAL A 141 2.25 6.49 -4.96
C VAL A 141 1.53 6.17 -6.27
N VAL A 142 1.44 4.89 -6.58
CA VAL A 142 0.55 4.36 -7.60
C VAL A 142 -0.60 3.65 -6.89
N HIS A 143 -1.81 4.13 -7.08
CA HIS A 143 -3.01 3.55 -6.50
C HIS A 143 -4.19 3.69 -7.46
N ASN A 144 -4.96 2.62 -7.66
CA ASN A 144 -6.08 2.57 -8.61
C ASN A 144 -5.69 3.09 -10.02
N ASN A 145 -4.54 2.63 -10.54
CA ASN A 145 -3.95 3.04 -11.84
C ASN A 145 -3.65 4.54 -11.97
N ARG A 146 -3.59 5.26 -10.86
CA ARG A 146 -3.24 6.68 -10.86
C ARG A 146 -1.88 6.87 -10.23
N LYS A 147 -1.00 7.54 -10.95
CA LYS A 147 0.30 7.99 -10.45
C LYS A 147 0.08 9.32 -9.74
N VAL A 148 0.19 9.33 -8.42
CA VAL A 148 -0.14 10.49 -7.59
C VAL A 148 1.11 10.94 -6.85
N LEU A 149 1.43 12.23 -6.97
CA LEU A 149 2.44 12.91 -6.16
C LEU A 149 1.73 13.75 -5.11
N TYR A 150 1.79 13.33 -3.85
CA TYR A 150 1.43 14.14 -2.69
C TYR A 150 2.61 14.99 -2.26
N PHE A 151 2.35 16.17 -1.72
CA PHE A 151 3.39 17.05 -1.19
C PHE A 151 2.79 18.12 -0.28
N SER A 152 3.60 18.76 0.55
CA SER A 152 3.20 19.88 1.40
C SER A 152 3.52 21.22 0.75
N SER A 153 2.60 22.17 0.82
CA SER A 153 2.80 23.50 0.27
C SER A 153 1.93 24.56 0.95
N ASP A 154 2.50 25.75 1.16
CA ASP A 154 1.84 26.97 1.68
C ASP A 154 1.22 27.83 0.55
N ARG A 155 0.90 27.21 -0.60
CA ARG A 155 0.30 27.87 -1.77
C ARG A 155 -1.10 28.40 -1.47
N LYS A 156 -1.51 29.44 -2.19
CA LYS A 156 -2.86 30.01 -2.08
C LYS A 156 -3.95 28.95 -2.33
N GLY A 157 -5.03 29.07 -1.57
CA GLY A 157 -6.18 28.16 -1.66
C GLY A 157 -6.09 26.95 -0.73
N GLY A 158 -5.12 26.96 0.19
CA GLY A 158 -5.04 26.06 1.33
C GLY A 158 -5.94 26.50 2.50
N TYR A 159 -5.86 25.76 3.58
CA TYR A 159 -6.62 25.99 4.82
C TYR A 159 -5.75 26.67 5.89
N GLY A 160 -4.44 26.42 5.89
CA GLY A 160 -3.54 26.90 6.92
C GLY A 160 -2.17 27.31 6.44
N GLY A 161 -1.15 26.82 7.11
CA GLY A 161 0.26 26.99 6.75
C GLY A 161 0.67 26.10 5.60
N LEU A 162 1.39 25.02 5.91
CA LEU A 162 1.69 23.96 4.94
C LEU A 162 0.53 22.96 4.88
N ASP A 163 -0.18 22.95 3.79
CA ASP A 163 -1.23 21.96 3.52
C ASP A 163 -0.69 20.80 2.69
N ILE A 164 -1.33 19.64 2.76
CA ILE A 164 -1.11 18.50 1.85
C ILE A 164 -1.91 18.74 0.57
N TRP A 165 -1.19 18.69 -0.54
CA TRP A 165 -1.69 18.79 -1.91
C TRP A 165 -1.34 17.53 -2.67
N PHE A 166 -2.04 17.25 -3.78
CA PHE A 166 -1.68 16.18 -4.70
C PHE A 166 -1.78 16.64 -6.16
N SER A 167 -1.02 15.97 -7.02
CA SER A 167 -1.05 16.13 -8.46
C SER A 167 -0.91 14.78 -9.14
N PHE A 168 -1.58 14.59 -10.26
CA PHE A 168 -1.44 13.38 -11.08
C PHE A 168 -0.22 13.51 -11.99
N LYS A 169 0.60 12.47 -12.05
CA LYS A 169 1.65 12.34 -13.06
C LYS A 169 1.07 11.62 -14.27
N ASN A 170 1.03 12.29 -15.41
CA ASN A 170 0.57 11.74 -16.67
C ASN A 170 1.61 10.79 -17.29
N GLU A 171 1.20 9.96 -18.27
CA GLU A 171 2.11 9.03 -18.96
C GLU A 171 3.23 9.73 -19.74
N ASP A 172 3.00 10.95 -20.22
CA ASP A 172 4.01 11.79 -20.86
C ASP A 172 5.00 12.45 -19.89
N GLY A 173 4.86 12.16 -18.59
CA GLY A 173 5.69 12.72 -17.52
C GLY A 173 5.30 14.14 -17.08
N THR A 174 4.24 14.71 -17.60
CA THR A 174 3.67 15.98 -17.14
C THR A 174 2.85 15.80 -15.86
N TYR A 175 2.47 16.91 -15.21
CA TYR A 175 1.70 16.90 -13.97
C TYR A 175 0.41 17.70 -14.14
N SER A 176 -0.68 17.21 -13.56
CA SER A 176 -1.91 17.98 -13.45
C SER A 176 -1.73 19.19 -12.54
N SER A 177 -2.63 20.17 -12.59
CA SER A 177 -2.70 21.21 -11.57
C SER A 177 -2.88 20.59 -10.19
N PRO A 178 -2.14 21.02 -9.15
CA PRO A 178 -2.30 20.53 -7.80
C PRO A 178 -3.69 20.80 -7.24
N ILE A 179 -4.18 19.81 -6.49
CA ILE A 179 -5.48 19.83 -5.82
C ILE A 179 -5.21 19.69 -4.32
N ASN A 180 -5.87 20.52 -3.50
CA ASN A 180 -5.79 20.42 -2.04
C ASN A 180 -6.46 19.11 -1.57
N ALA A 181 -5.85 18.42 -0.61
CA ALA A 181 -6.39 17.17 -0.06
C ALA A 181 -7.68 17.37 0.75
N GLY A 182 -8.05 18.61 1.05
CA GLY A 182 -9.33 18.96 1.68
C GLY A 182 -9.27 19.09 3.20
N PRO A 183 -10.37 19.60 3.81
CA PRO A 183 -10.40 20.04 5.21
C PRO A 183 -10.42 18.90 6.24
N VAL A 184 -10.50 17.65 5.81
CA VAL A 184 -10.37 16.51 6.70
C VAL A 184 -8.90 16.21 7.01
N ILE A 185 -8.03 16.44 6.03
CA ILE A 185 -6.57 16.28 6.17
C ILE A 185 -5.96 17.60 6.63
N ASN A 186 -6.30 18.72 5.98
CA ASN A 186 -5.69 20.01 6.19
C ASN A 186 -6.48 20.86 7.19
N SER A 187 -5.79 21.54 8.08
CA SER A 187 -6.31 22.39 9.12
C SER A 187 -5.83 23.87 8.95
N GLU A 188 -6.06 24.72 9.92
CA GLU A 188 -5.48 26.07 9.96
C GLU A 188 -3.98 26.09 10.33
N HIS A 189 -3.39 24.92 10.54
CA HIS A 189 -1.98 24.74 10.95
C HIS A 189 -1.14 24.14 9.81
N ASP A 190 -0.08 23.45 10.14
CA ASP A 190 0.82 22.81 9.18
C ASP A 190 0.54 21.30 9.10
N GLU A 191 0.30 20.79 7.91
CA GLU A 191 0.25 19.38 7.58
C GLU A 191 1.41 19.00 6.67
N ILE A 192 2.27 18.10 7.16
CA ILE A 192 3.52 17.73 6.51
C ILE A 192 3.71 16.21 6.42
N THR A 193 4.72 15.79 5.68
CA THR A 193 5.22 14.41 5.61
C THR A 193 4.14 13.36 5.24
N PRO A 194 3.37 13.56 4.18
CA PRO A 194 2.36 12.60 3.77
C PRO A 194 2.98 11.24 3.43
N PHE A 195 2.28 10.17 3.83
CA PHE A 195 2.58 8.79 3.47
C PHE A 195 1.27 8.05 3.25
N TYR A 196 1.05 7.51 2.07
CA TYR A 196 -0.16 6.75 1.73
C TYR A 196 0.13 5.25 1.71
N ASP A 197 -0.51 4.52 2.60
CA ASP A 197 -0.49 3.05 2.63
C ASP A 197 -1.60 2.52 1.70
N THR A 198 -1.21 2.00 0.56
CA THR A 198 -2.14 1.47 -0.46
C THR A 198 -2.85 0.20 0.01
N SER A 199 -2.22 -0.58 0.89
CA SER A 199 -2.78 -1.85 1.37
C SER A 199 -3.93 -1.65 2.35
N ARG A 200 -3.90 -0.55 3.12
CA ARG A 200 -4.93 -0.18 4.10
C ARG A 200 -5.80 0.99 3.67
N GLU A 201 -5.48 1.61 2.53
CA GLU A 201 -6.12 2.86 2.05
C GLU A 201 -6.08 3.97 3.11
N LEU A 202 -4.93 4.12 3.79
CA LEU A 202 -4.71 5.09 4.85
C LEU A 202 -3.68 6.14 4.43
N MET A 203 -4.04 7.41 4.57
CA MET A 203 -3.09 8.52 4.57
C MET A 203 -2.59 8.72 6.00
N TYR A 204 -1.27 8.67 6.19
CA TYR A 204 -0.60 9.14 7.39
C TYR A 204 0.07 10.47 7.10
N TYR A 205 0.06 11.37 8.05
CA TYR A 205 0.70 12.68 7.93
C TYR A 205 1.00 13.25 9.32
N SER A 206 1.85 14.25 9.38
CA SER A 206 2.14 14.96 10.62
C SER A 206 1.44 16.30 10.62
N SER A 207 0.81 16.66 11.73
CA SER A 207 0.16 17.96 11.93
C SER A 207 0.48 18.51 13.31
N ASN A 208 0.63 19.85 13.39
CA ASN A 208 0.77 20.59 14.64
C ASN A 208 -0.54 21.30 15.05
N GLN A 209 -1.67 20.73 14.66
CA GLN A 209 -3.01 21.27 15.01
C GLN A 209 -3.26 21.25 16.53
N ASP A 210 -2.63 20.37 17.29
CA ASP A 210 -2.57 20.44 18.75
C ASP A 210 -1.31 21.21 19.14
N LEU A 211 -1.45 22.52 19.33
CA LEU A 211 -0.36 23.45 19.62
C LEU A 211 0.42 23.14 20.89
N SER A 212 -0.10 22.28 21.75
CA SER A 212 0.55 21.91 23.02
C SER A 212 1.57 20.79 22.87
N MET A 213 1.59 20.07 21.73
CA MET A 213 2.26 18.79 21.58
C MET A 213 3.31 18.72 20.44
N GLY A 214 3.54 19.79 19.68
CA GLY A 214 4.42 19.75 18.50
C GLY A 214 3.74 19.10 17.29
N PHE A 215 4.52 18.41 16.44
CA PHE A 215 3.99 17.65 15.31
C PHE A 215 3.60 16.23 15.75
N ASP A 216 2.36 15.88 15.58
CA ASP A 216 1.79 14.57 15.84
C ASP A 216 1.44 13.83 14.55
N ILE A 217 1.53 12.49 14.57
CA ILE A 217 1.06 11.66 13.46
C ILE A 217 -0.46 11.52 13.54
N TYR A 218 -1.11 11.83 12.43
CA TYR A 218 -2.53 11.60 12.17
C TYR A 218 -2.70 10.59 11.05
N TYR A 219 -3.87 9.98 10.98
CA TYR A 219 -4.26 9.12 9.84
C TYR A 219 -5.74 9.27 9.51
N SER A 220 -6.06 9.07 8.23
CA SER A 220 -7.43 9.06 7.72
C SER A 220 -7.57 7.99 6.63
N SER A 221 -8.71 7.30 6.59
CA SER A 221 -9.02 6.40 5.47
C SER A 221 -9.62 7.18 4.30
N GLY A 222 -9.32 6.74 3.08
CA GLY A 222 -9.78 7.38 1.87
C GLY A 222 -8.68 7.58 0.83
N PHE A 223 -8.97 8.39 -0.18
CA PHE A 223 -8.01 8.67 -1.25
C PHE A 223 -8.24 10.06 -1.88
N LEU A 224 -7.17 10.73 -2.28
CA LEU A 224 -7.14 12.05 -2.94
C LEU A 224 -7.71 13.19 -2.05
N ASN A 225 -8.97 13.52 -2.22
CA ASN A 225 -9.71 14.52 -1.45
C ASN A 225 -11.02 13.99 -0.85
N LYS A 226 -11.15 12.66 -0.79
CA LYS A 226 -12.29 11.97 -0.18
C LYS A 226 -11.79 11.18 1.01
N TRP A 227 -11.89 11.75 2.20
CA TRP A 227 -11.38 11.20 3.43
C TRP A 227 -12.48 11.03 4.46
N GLU A 228 -12.36 9.98 5.28
CA GLU A 228 -13.09 9.86 6.54
C GLU A 228 -12.46 10.78 7.61
N SER A 229 -13.10 10.88 8.78
CA SER A 229 -12.54 11.72 9.86
C SER A 229 -11.11 11.34 10.21
N SER A 230 -10.25 12.34 10.25
CA SER A 230 -8.87 12.18 10.68
C SER A 230 -8.79 11.83 12.17
N LYS A 231 -7.81 11.00 12.54
CA LYS A 231 -7.58 10.53 13.92
C LYS A 231 -6.11 10.67 14.29
N PRO A 232 -5.78 11.13 15.50
CA PRO A 232 -4.40 11.10 15.98
C PRO A 232 -3.96 9.65 16.20
N TYR A 233 -2.71 9.35 15.88
CA TYR A 233 -2.12 8.04 16.18
C TYR A 233 -1.54 8.04 17.61
N SER A 234 -2.45 8.14 18.58
CA SER A 234 -2.12 8.34 20.02
C SER A 234 -1.17 7.28 20.60
N GLN A 235 -1.04 6.12 19.97
CA GLN A 235 -0.13 5.05 20.40
C GLN A 235 1.35 5.39 20.16
N ILE A 236 1.66 6.30 19.25
CA ILE A 236 3.03 6.73 18.93
C ILE A 236 3.28 8.21 19.21
N ASN A 237 2.24 9.03 19.27
CA ASN A 237 2.36 10.45 19.55
C ASN A 237 2.80 10.70 21.01
N SER A 238 3.58 11.75 21.22
CA SER A 238 4.13 12.15 22.50
C SER A 238 4.09 13.69 22.65
N ILE A 239 4.68 14.23 23.68
CA ILE A 239 4.83 15.69 23.84
C ILE A 239 5.92 16.29 22.94
N TYR A 240 6.50 15.51 22.05
CA TYR A 240 7.57 15.90 21.13
C TYR A 240 7.10 15.79 19.70
N ASP A 241 7.93 16.21 18.74
CA ASP A 241 7.62 16.06 17.33
C ASP A 241 7.69 14.60 16.89
N GLU A 242 6.65 14.14 16.22
CA GLU A 242 6.59 12.89 15.47
C GLU A 242 6.32 13.17 14.00
N THR A 243 7.25 12.74 13.13
CA THR A 243 7.20 13.02 11.70
C THR A 243 7.62 11.83 10.85
N TYR A 244 7.38 11.89 9.55
CA TYR A 244 7.85 10.89 8.57
C TYR A 244 7.43 9.45 8.85
N PHE A 245 6.23 9.25 9.35
CA PHE A 245 5.71 7.90 9.55
C PHE A 245 5.67 7.13 8.23
N SER A 246 6.08 5.87 8.27
CA SER A 246 6.05 4.96 7.12
C SER A 246 5.80 3.52 7.57
N VAL A 247 4.92 2.83 6.87
CA VAL A 247 4.61 1.41 7.06
C VAL A 247 5.51 0.58 6.15
N ILE A 248 6.15 -0.44 6.69
CA ILE A 248 6.96 -1.40 5.93
C ILE A 248 6.24 -2.75 5.84
N SER A 249 5.59 -3.13 6.93
CA SER A 249 4.77 -4.35 7.00
C SER A 249 3.68 -4.18 8.05
N ASP A 250 2.83 -5.17 8.22
CA ASP A 250 1.80 -5.16 9.27
C ASP A 250 2.35 -5.01 10.68
N THR A 251 3.62 -5.38 10.87
CA THR A 251 4.27 -5.40 12.19
C THR A 251 5.36 -4.38 12.37
N VAL A 252 5.82 -3.72 11.30
CA VAL A 252 6.97 -2.82 11.34
C VAL A 252 6.63 -1.51 10.65
N SER A 253 6.80 -0.42 11.39
CA SER A 253 6.72 0.94 10.87
C SER A 253 7.90 1.77 11.40
N TYR A 254 8.28 2.80 10.67
CA TYR A 254 9.31 3.75 11.09
C TYR A 254 8.73 5.15 11.17
N PHE A 255 9.30 5.95 12.04
CA PHE A 255 9.00 7.38 12.14
C PHE A 255 10.20 8.12 12.74
N SER A 256 10.21 9.42 12.61
CA SER A 256 11.22 10.27 13.25
C SER A 256 10.60 10.98 14.44
N SER A 257 11.33 11.07 15.55
CA SER A 257 10.84 11.76 16.74
C SER A 257 11.97 12.44 17.50
N SER A 258 11.67 13.59 18.11
CA SER A 258 12.58 14.32 19.00
C SER A 258 12.50 13.87 20.46
N ARG A 259 11.79 12.79 20.77
CA ARG A 259 11.68 12.24 22.12
C ARG A 259 13.04 11.78 22.66
N TYR A 260 13.25 11.97 23.97
CA TYR A 260 14.46 11.55 24.71
C TYR A 260 15.79 12.22 24.33
N ASN A 261 15.80 13.23 23.44
CA ASN A 261 17.02 13.93 23.08
C ASN A 261 17.18 15.31 23.74
N CYS A 262 16.28 15.68 24.64
CA CYS A 262 16.25 16.99 25.28
C CYS A 262 16.81 16.93 26.73
N SER A 263 17.98 16.32 26.95
CA SER A 263 18.60 16.32 28.27
C SER A 263 19.39 17.59 28.60
N ASP A 264 19.80 18.37 27.60
CA ASP A 264 20.51 19.64 27.80
C ASP A 264 20.07 20.68 26.77
N SER A 265 19.88 21.89 27.18
CA SER A 265 19.31 23.07 26.57
C SER A 265 19.86 23.52 25.18
N ILE A 266 20.44 22.64 24.37
CA ILE A 266 20.99 22.95 23.06
C ILE A 266 20.41 21.97 22.03
N SER A 267 19.48 22.47 21.24
CA SER A 267 18.88 21.90 20.02
C SER A 267 18.57 20.39 20.04
N CYS A 268 17.32 20.06 20.28
CA CYS A 268 16.81 18.70 20.13
C CYS A 268 16.99 18.18 18.71
N CYS A 269 17.72 17.08 18.58
CA CYS A 269 17.81 16.32 17.34
C CYS A 269 16.71 15.27 17.28
N SER A 270 16.11 15.07 16.13
CA SER A 270 15.19 13.95 15.90
C SER A 270 15.96 12.71 15.53
N ASP A 271 15.53 11.58 16.07
CA ASP A 271 16.07 10.25 15.76
C ASP A 271 15.03 9.41 15.01
N ILE A 272 15.48 8.37 14.34
CA ILE A 272 14.61 7.37 13.72
C ILE A 272 14.24 6.32 14.75
N TYR A 273 12.95 6.06 14.86
CA TYR A 273 12.35 5.04 15.72
C TYR A 273 11.68 3.95 14.89
N VAL A 274 11.66 2.76 15.42
CA VAL A 274 10.90 1.63 14.88
C VAL A 274 9.73 1.33 15.81
N LEU A 275 8.54 1.25 15.22
CA LEU A 275 7.36 0.71 15.86
C LEU A 275 7.26 -0.77 15.48
N LYS A 276 7.32 -1.65 16.47
CA LYS A 276 7.09 -3.09 16.33
C LYS A 276 5.78 -3.46 16.99
N LYS A 277 4.89 -4.09 16.23
CA LYS A 277 3.70 -4.73 16.78
C LYS A 277 4.06 -6.16 17.13
N ALA A 278 4.13 -6.47 18.43
CA ALA A 278 4.29 -7.85 18.85
C ALA A 278 2.94 -8.56 18.71
N PHE A 279 2.90 -9.62 17.93
CA PHE A 279 1.77 -10.55 17.98
C PHE A 279 1.88 -11.38 19.27
N SER A 280 0.78 -11.48 20.01
CA SER A 280 0.70 -12.44 21.09
C SER A 280 0.85 -13.87 20.52
N ARG A 281 1.21 -14.85 21.38
CA ARG A 281 1.25 -16.26 20.96
C ARG A 281 -0.10 -16.71 20.36
N ASP A 282 -1.19 -16.13 20.84
CA ASP A 282 -2.55 -16.38 20.36
C ASP A 282 -2.82 -15.72 19.00
N ASP A 283 -2.19 -14.58 18.68
CA ASP A 283 -2.27 -13.95 17.37
C ASP A 283 -1.47 -14.75 16.34
N LYS A 284 -0.33 -15.37 16.71
CA LYS A 284 0.39 -16.31 15.83
C LYS A 284 -0.45 -17.55 15.52
N LEU A 285 -1.25 -18.02 16.45
CA LEU A 285 -2.22 -19.12 16.24
C LEU A 285 -3.45 -18.66 15.44
N LYS A 286 -3.90 -17.40 15.57
CA LYS A 286 -5.00 -16.84 14.79
C LYS A 286 -4.58 -16.49 13.36
N PHE A 287 -3.32 -16.11 13.11
CA PHE A 287 -2.79 -15.92 11.76
C PHE A 287 -2.75 -17.23 10.96
N SER A 288 -2.66 -18.39 11.62
CA SER A 288 -2.75 -19.69 10.98
C SER A 288 -4.15 -20.07 10.51
N GLN A 289 -5.19 -19.24 10.70
CA GLN A 289 -6.57 -19.69 10.49
C GLN A 289 -7.51 -18.76 9.72
N LYS A 290 -7.13 -17.61 9.18
CA LYS A 290 -8.15 -16.79 8.50
C LYS A 290 -7.70 -16.02 7.26
N PHE A 291 -7.35 -16.73 6.21
CA PHE A 291 -7.52 -16.18 4.86
C PHE A 291 -9.03 -16.04 4.59
N GLU A 292 -9.45 -14.88 4.09
CA GLU A 292 -10.85 -14.68 3.66
C GLU A 292 -11.11 -15.42 2.35
N LEU A 293 -11.25 -16.74 2.44
CA LEU A 293 -11.49 -17.65 1.31
C LEU A 293 -12.93 -18.15 1.30
N PRO A 294 -13.46 -18.54 0.14
CA PRO A 294 -12.83 -18.47 -1.19
C PRO A 294 -12.83 -17.06 -1.80
N ILE A 295 -11.85 -16.76 -2.67
CA ILE A 295 -11.82 -15.54 -3.46
C ILE A 295 -12.16 -15.89 -4.92
N ASN A 296 -13.15 -15.23 -5.51
CA ASN A 296 -13.55 -15.43 -6.89
C ASN A 296 -13.04 -14.30 -7.78
N LEU A 297 -12.20 -14.62 -8.74
CA LEU A 297 -11.60 -13.70 -9.70
C LEU A 297 -12.32 -13.84 -11.05
N TYR A 298 -13.07 -12.83 -11.46
CA TYR A 298 -13.97 -12.89 -12.60
C TYR A 298 -13.31 -12.42 -13.89
N PHE A 299 -13.78 -13.01 -15.02
CA PHE A 299 -13.30 -12.72 -16.36
C PHE A 299 -14.46 -12.31 -17.27
N HIS A 300 -14.19 -11.42 -18.23
CA HIS A 300 -15.09 -11.21 -19.35
C HIS A 300 -15.26 -12.52 -20.16
N ASN A 301 -16.33 -12.57 -20.94
CA ASN A 301 -16.58 -13.73 -21.80
C ASN A 301 -15.38 -13.97 -22.72
N ASP A 302 -14.99 -15.24 -22.85
CA ASP A 302 -13.93 -15.69 -23.76
C ASP A 302 -12.54 -15.03 -23.53
N GLN A 303 -12.29 -14.52 -22.33
CA GLN A 303 -11.01 -13.92 -21.94
C GLN A 303 -10.32 -14.76 -20.84
N PRO A 304 -8.95 -14.70 -20.78
CA PRO A 304 -8.03 -14.03 -21.70
C PRO A 304 -7.87 -14.73 -23.05
N ASP A 305 -7.39 -13.99 -24.05
CA ASP A 305 -7.02 -14.47 -25.40
C ASP A 305 -8.11 -15.31 -26.08
N CYS A 306 -9.08 -14.64 -26.68
CA CYS A 306 -10.21 -15.31 -27.32
C CYS A 306 -9.80 -16.24 -28.46
N CYS A 307 -10.72 -17.17 -28.77
CA CYS A 307 -10.78 -17.94 -30.01
C CYS A 307 -9.64 -18.94 -30.22
N THR A 308 -8.97 -19.41 -29.14
CA THR A 308 -7.90 -20.41 -29.21
C THR A 308 -8.11 -21.56 -28.25
N LEU A 309 -7.51 -22.72 -28.56
CA LEU A 309 -7.43 -23.88 -27.67
C LEU A 309 -6.17 -23.86 -26.79
N ASP A 310 -5.39 -22.79 -26.80
CA ASP A 310 -4.24 -22.67 -25.93
C ASP A 310 -4.68 -22.74 -24.46
N THR A 311 -3.83 -23.35 -23.65
CA THR A 311 -4.10 -23.55 -22.23
C THR A 311 -3.37 -22.58 -21.31
N THR A 312 -2.51 -21.75 -21.89
CA THR A 312 -1.74 -20.69 -21.21
C THR A 312 -1.93 -19.35 -21.90
N THR A 313 -1.57 -18.27 -21.23
CA THR A 313 -1.60 -16.90 -21.73
C THR A 313 -0.38 -16.14 -21.22
N ASN A 314 0.01 -15.10 -21.95
CA ASN A 314 1.03 -14.14 -21.46
C ASN A 314 0.38 -13.01 -20.65
N LYS A 315 -0.94 -12.81 -20.73
CA LYS A 315 -1.65 -11.82 -19.92
C LYS A 315 -1.67 -12.22 -18.45
N ASP A 316 -1.44 -11.25 -17.57
CA ASP A 316 -1.71 -11.44 -16.15
C ASP A 316 -3.18 -11.16 -15.80
N TYR A 317 -3.57 -11.44 -14.56
CA TYR A 317 -4.96 -11.23 -14.15
C TYR A 317 -5.31 -9.75 -14.04
N TYR A 318 -4.37 -8.87 -13.74
CA TYR A 318 -4.63 -7.45 -13.66
C TYR A 318 -5.06 -6.85 -15.02
N GLU A 319 -4.39 -7.23 -16.10
CA GLU A 319 -4.78 -6.85 -17.45
C GLU A 319 -6.21 -7.32 -17.77
N SER A 320 -6.51 -8.59 -17.47
CA SER A 320 -7.86 -9.16 -17.66
C SER A 320 -8.94 -8.47 -16.81
N TYR A 321 -8.60 -8.09 -15.58
CA TYR A 321 -9.47 -7.36 -14.66
C TYR A 321 -9.77 -5.94 -15.17
N VAL A 322 -8.74 -5.20 -15.62
CA VAL A 322 -8.91 -3.84 -16.17
C VAL A 322 -9.76 -3.87 -17.42
N ASP A 323 -9.45 -4.77 -18.36
CA ASP A 323 -10.24 -4.94 -19.61
C ASP A 323 -11.70 -5.22 -19.27
N TYR A 324 -11.99 -6.06 -18.28
CA TYR A 324 -13.35 -6.37 -17.88
C TYR A 324 -14.04 -5.19 -17.19
N TYR A 325 -13.35 -4.49 -16.31
CA TYR A 325 -13.90 -3.33 -15.60
C TYR A 325 -14.30 -2.19 -16.55
N LEU A 326 -13.53 -1.97 -17.61
CA LEU A 326 -13.84 -0.95 -18.64
C LEU A 326 -15.15 -1.22 -19.38
N LEU A 327 -15.62 -2.47 -19.40
CA LEU A 327 -16.89 -2.87 -20.03
C LEU A 327 -18.11 -2.64 -19.11
N LYS A 328 -17.94 -2.13 -17.87
CA LYS A 328 -19.03 -1.94 -16.90
C LYS A 328 -20.25 -1.23 -17.47
N ASN A 329 -20.04 -0.13 -18.20
CA ASN A 329 -21.14 0.64 -18.78
C ASN A 329 -21.88 -0.15 -19.88
N GLN A 330 -21.14 -0.90 -20.72
CA GLN A 330 -21.73 -1.75 -21.75
C GLN A 330 -22.62 -2.85 -21.12
N TYR A 331 -22.17 -3.48 -20.06
CA TYR A 331 -22.96 -4.46 -19.31
C TYR A 331 -24.20 -3.86 -18.67
N TYR A 332 -24.09 -2.63 -18.13
CA TYR A 332 -25.20 -1.91 -17.53
C TYR A 332 -26.24 -1.48 -18.58
N ASP A 333 -25.80 -0.94 -19.71
CA ASP A 333 -26.69 -0.47 -20.80
C ASP A 333 -27.49 -1.63 -21.40
N PHE A 334 -26.88 -2.82 -21.48
CA PHE A 334 -27.55 -4.01 -21.99
C PHE A 334 -28.66 -4.49 -21.06
N ASN A 335 -28.40 -4.56 -19.75
CA ASN A 335 -29.33 -5.15 -18.76
C ASN A 335 -30.19 -4.12 -18.05
N ARG A 336 -29.73 -2.87 -17.90
CA ARG A 336 -30.32 -1.81 -17.06
C ARG A 336 -30.71 -2.29 -15.66
N ASN A 337 -29.89 -3.17 -15.09
CA ASN A 337 -30.15 -3.85 -13.83
C ASN A 337 -29.10 -3.47 -12.77
N ASN A 338 -29.56 -3.10 -11.57
CA ASN A 338 -28.68 -2.76 -10.44
C ASN A 338 -27.78 -3.95 -10.00
N GLN A 339 -28.16 -5.19 -10.27
CA GLN A 339 -27.32 -6.36 -9.98
C GLN A 339 -26.00 -6.33 -10.74
N ILE A 340 -25.95 -5.76 -11.94
CA ILE A 340 -24.73 -5.59 -12.72
C ILE A 340 -23.81 -4.56 -12.05
N ILE A 341 -24.36 -3.44 -11.56
CA ILE A 341 -23.57 -2.44 -10.83
C ILE A 341 -22.98 -3.08 -9.58
N SER A 342 -23.81 -3.77 -8.80
CA SER A 342 -23.35 -4.48 -7.58
C SER A 342 -22.31 -5.55 -7.89
N PHE A 343 -22.43 -6.27 -9.02
CA PHE A 343 -21.41 -7.23 -9.44
C PHE A 343 -20.05 -6.54 -9.65
N PHE A 344 -19.99 -5.44 -10.39
CA PHE A 344 -18.73 -4.75 -10.64
C PHE A 344 -18.13 -4.12 -9.36
N GLU A 345 -18.96 -3.56 -8.50
CA GLU A 345 -18.50 -2.86 -7.28
C GLU A 345 -18.25 -3.82 -6.11
N ASP A 346 -19.20 -4.75 -5.86
CA ASP A 346 -19.15 -5.62 -4.68
C ASP A 346 -18.51 -6.98 -4.94
N SER A 347 -18.44 -7.43 -6.20
CA SER A 347 -17.83 -8.71 -6.54
C SER A 347 -16.51 -8.57 -7.26
N LEU A 348 -16.46 -7.87 -8.38
CA LEU A 348 -15.23 -7.76 -9.18
C LEU A 348 -14.14 -7.00 -8.43
N ILE A 349 -14.42 -5.76 -8.00
CA ILE A 349 -13.44 -4.90 -7.30
C ILE A 349 -13.07 -5.47 -5.93
N LYS A 350 -14.05 -5.83 -5.11
CA LYS A 350 -13.76 -6.32 -3.75
C LYS A 350 -12.96 -7.62 -3.75
N ASN A 351 -13.24 -8.55 -4.67
CA ASN A 351 -12.47 -9.79 -4.74
C ASN A 351 -11.05 -9.55 -5.28
N PHE A 352 -10.86 -8.61 -6.19
CA PHE A 352 -9.51 -8.22 -6.60
C PHE A 352 -8.70 -7.63 -5.44
N ASN A 353 -9.29 -6.76 -4.64
CA ASN A 353 -8.64 -6.21 -3.45
C ASN A 353 -8.34 -7.31 -2.39
N LYS A 354 -9.28 -8.26 -2.17
CA LYS A 354 -9.04 -9.42 -1.30
C LYS A 354 -7.89 -10.29 -1.81
N PHE A 355 -7.76 -10.44 -3.12
CA PHE A 355 -6.69 -11.22 -3.73
C PHE A 355 -5.32 -10.55 -3.52
N ASN A 356 -5.22 -9.25 -3.71
CA ASN A 356 -4.00 -8.50 -3.41
C ASN A 356 -3.61 -8.62 -1.93
N ASN A 357 -4.56 -8.45 -1.02
CA ASN A 357 -4.33 -8.63 0.41
C ASN A 357 -3.88 -10.06 0.76
N LEU A 358 -4.39 -11.08 0.06
CA LEU A 358 -3.95 -12.46 0.22
C LEU A 358 -2.48 -12.62 -0.22
N ILE A 359 -2.10 -12.06 -1.37
CA ILE A 359 -0.71 -12.14 -1.87
C ILE A 359 0.24 -11.45 -0.88
N ASP A 360 -0.11 -10.29 -0.33
CA ASP A 360 0.69 -9.58 0.68
C ASP A 360 0.87 -10.42 1.96
N GLN A 361 -0.17 -11.13 2.39
CA GLN A 361 -0.09 -12.07 3.51
C GLN A 361 0.84 -13.25 3.18
N ILE A 362 0.76 -13.81 1.96
CA ILE A 362 1.66 -14.87 1.48
C ILE A 362 3.10 -14.39 1.48
N ILE A 363 3.39 -13.19 0.94
CA ILE A 363 4.73 -12.59 0.97
C ILE A 363 5.26 -12.52 2.40
N THR A 364 4.43 -12.09 3.33
CA THR A 364 4.80 -12.00 4.75
C THR A 364 5.16 -13.36 5.33
N LEU A 365 4.38 -14.40 5.04
CA LEU A 365 4.58 -15.76 5.55
C LEU A 365 5.83 -16.42 4.97
N VAL A 366 6.06 -16.31 3.66
CA VAL A 366 7.24 -16.93 3.02
C VAL A 366 8.54 -16.24 3.45
N ARG A 367 8.51 -14.93 3.69
CA ARG A 367 9.64 -14.20 4.29
C ARG A 367 9.94 -14.64 5.73
N GLN A 368 8.95 -15.20 6.43
CA GLN A 368 9.13 -15.82 7.76
C GLN A 368 9.61 -17.27 7.68
N GLY A 369 9.90 -17.79 6.50
CA GLY A 369 10.35 -19.17 6.26
C GLY A 369 9.22 -20.19 6.24
N LYS A 370 7.95 -19.77 6.08
CA LYS A 370 6.80 -20.67 5.96
C LYS A 370 6.65 -21.17 4.53
N GLY A 371 6.31 -22.46 4.37
CA GLY A 371 5.88 -23.00 3.10
C GLY A 371 4.39 -22.74 2.87
N ILE A 372 3.99 -22.50 1.63
CA ILE A 372 2.62 -22.16 1.22
C ILE A 372 2.19 -23.07 0.08
N SER A 373 1.00 -23.67 0.19
CA SER A 373 0.35 -24.36 -0.92
C SER A 373 -0.99 -23.69 -1.24
N ILE A 374 -1.15 -23.20 -2.47
CA ILE A 374 -2.35 -22.49 -2.94
C ILE A 374 -3.13 -23.40 -3.87
N THR A 375 -4.43 -23.62 -3.63
CA THR A 375 -5.29 -24.36 -4.55
C THR A 375 -6.13 -23.38 -5.37
N ILE A 376 -6.00 -23.47 -6.70
CA ILE A 376 -6.66 -22.60 -7.68
C ILE A 376 -7.58 -23.42 -8.57
N GLU A 377 -8.85 -23.06 -8.62
CA GLU A 377 -9.90 -23.69 -9.45
C GLU A 377 -10.28 -22.74 -10.61
N GLY A 378 -10.36 -23.27 -11.84
CA GLY A 378 -10.76 -22.51 -13.02
C GLY A 378 -12.11 -22.95 -13.57
N TYR A 379 -12.98 -22.00 -13.91
CA TYR A 379 -14.32 -22.25 -14.40
C TYR A 379 -14.62 -21.46 -15.69
N ALA A 380 -15.53 -21.99 -16.50
CA ALA A 380 -16.10 -21.35 -17.68
C ALA A 380 -17.62 -21.52 -17.68
N SER A 381 -18.34 -20.56 -18.22
CA SER A 381 -19.79 -20.72 -18.46
C SER A 381 -20.04 -21.61 -19.69
N PRO A 382 -21.18 -22.32 -19.77
CA PRO A 382 -21.48 -23.30 -20.83
C PRO A 382 -21.88 -22.61 -22.16
N LEU A 383 -21.10 -21.62 -22.62
CA LEU A 383 -21.34 -20.88 -23.86
C LEU A 383 -20.68 -21.52 -25.10
N PHE A 384 -19.63 -22.32 -24.86
CA PHE A 384 -18.84 -22.96 -25.91
C PHE A 384 -18.79 -24.49 -25.73
N GLU A 385 -18.10 -25.17 -26.63
CA GLU A 385 -17.88 -26.60 -26.53
C GLU A 385 -16.98 -26.95 -25.33
N SER A 386 -17.19 -28.15 -24.76
CA SER A 386 -16.54 -28.60 -23.52
C SER A 386 -15.00 -28.54 -23.61
N LEU A 387 -14.43 -28.97 -24.75
CA LEU A 387 -12.97 -28.89 -24.95
C LEU A 387 -12.44 -27.45 -24.91
N TYR A 388 -13.19 -26.52 -25.50
CA TYR A 388 -12.85 -25.11 -25.49
C TYR A 388 -12.95 -24.53 -24.07
N ASN A 389 -14.05 -24.79 -23.36
CA ASN A 389 -14.27 -24.34 -21.99
C ASN A 389 -13.21 -24.89 -21.02
N GLN A 390 -12.75 -26.11 -21.25
CA GLN A 390 -11.64 -26.73 -20.50
C GLN A 390 -10.33 -25.94 -20.76
N SER A 391 -10.03 -25.63 -22.01
CA SER A 391 -8.84 -24.84 -22.38
C SER A 391 -8.91 -23.41 -21.85
N LEU A 392 -10.09 -22.78 -21.93
CA LEU A 392 -10.34 -21.44 -21.40
C LEU A 392 -10.16 -21.40 -19.87
N SER A 393 -10.63 -22.41 -19.15
CA SER A 393 -10.44 -22.48 -17.69
C SER A 393 -8.95 -22.57 -17.31
N LYS A 394 -8.14 -23.31 -18.08
CA LYS A 394 -6.68 -23.37 -17.90
C LYS A 394 -6.00 -22.03 -18.19
N ARG A 395 -6.39 -21.33 -19.27
CA ARG A 395 -5.87 -19.99 -19.58
C ARG A 395 -6.17 -18.98 -18.48
N ARG A 396 -7.38 -19.01 -17.91
CA ARG A 396 -7.75 -18.17 -16.77
C ARG A 396 -6.89 -18.43 -15.55
N ILE A 397 -6.65 -19.69 -15.24
CA ILE A 397 -5.72 -20.08 -14.17
C ILE A 397 -4.30 -19.56 -14.46
N SER A 398 -3.82 -19.73 -15.71
CA SER A 398 -2.51 -19.21 -16.13
C SER A 398 -2.40 -17.70 -15.94
N SER A 399 -3.43 -16.93 -16.28
CA SER A 399 -3.48 -15.47 -16.06
C SER A 399 -3.36 -15.10 -14.57
N VAL A 400 -4.06 -15.81 -13.69
CA VAL A 400 -3.96 -15.60 -12.24
C VAL A 400 -2.57 -15.99 -11.71
N LYS A 401 -1.99 -17.09 -12.19
CA LYS A 401 -0.65 -17.52 -11.84
C LYS A 401 0.39 -16.47 -12.28
N ASN A 402 0.30 -15.97 -13.51
CA ASN A 402 1.17 -14.92 -14.01
C ASN A 402 1.14 -13.68 -13.11
N TYR A 403 -0.05 -13.30 -12.63
CA TYR A 403 -0.20 -12.16 -11.72
C TYR A 403 0.47 -12.42 -10.37
N ILE A 404 0.33 -13.61 -9.78
CA ILE A 404 1.00 -13.96 -8.52
C ILE A 404 2.53 -13.91 -8.71
N GLU A 405 3.04 -14.45 -9.82
CA GLU A 405 4.49 -14.49 -10.11
C GLU A 405 5.08 -13.10 -10.38
N SER A 406 4.33 -12.22 -11.09
CA SER A 406 4.77 -10.86 -11.43
C SER A 406 4.51 -9.83 -10.33
N TYR A 407 3.78 -10.20 -9.28
CA TYR A 407 3.35 -9.28 -8.22
C TYR A 407 4.55 -8.58 -7.55
N ASP A 408 4.42 -7.27 -7.35
CA ASP A 408 5.42 -6.42 -6.73
C ASP A 408 6.85 -6.67 -7.27
N SER A 409 6.99 -6.58 -8.61
CA SER A 409 8.28 -6.75 -9.29
C SER A 409 8.93 -8.12 -9.07
N TYR A 410 8.13 -9.19 -9.14
CA TYR A 410 8.55 -10.58 -9.01
C TYR A 410 9.10 -10.97 -7.63
N VAL A 411 8.64 -10.31 -6.58
CA VAL A 411 9.10 -10.55 -5.20
C VAL A 411 8.92 -12.02 -4.76
N LEU A 412 7.93 -12.73 -5.31
CA LEU A 412 7.65 -14.13 -5.00
C LEU A 412 8.48 -15.14 -5.81
N GLN A 413 9.16 -14.73 -6.89
CA GLN A 413 9.85 -15.66 -7.80
C GLN A 413 10.86 -16.54 -7.07
N GLN A 414 11.69 -15.99 -6.21
CA GLN A 414 12.67 -16.75 -5.43
C GLN A 414 12.05 -17.84 -4.53
N PHE A 415 10.83 -17.63 -4.08
CA PHE A 415 10.11 -18.59 -3.21
C PHE A 415 9.47 -19.71 -4.01
N PHE A 416 9.12 -19.48 -5.27
CA PHE A 416 8.75 -20.53 -6.21
C PHE A 416 9.97 -21.39 -6.60
N GLU A 417 11.11 -20.76 -6.89
CA GLU A 417 12.34 -21.44 -7.26
C GLU A 417 12.90 -22.34 -6.13
N ASN A 418 12.60 -22.01 -4.88
CA ASN A 418 13.01 -22.76 -3.69
C ASN A 418 11.94 -23.73 -3.15
N ASP A 419 10.90 -24.04 -3.92
CA ASP A 419 9.77 -24.89 -3.54
C ASP A 419 9.03 -24.47 -2.25
N GLN A 420 9.19 -23.20 -1.86
CA GLN A 420 8.50 -22.66 -0.69
C GLN A 420 7.06 -22.25 -0.99
N ILE A 421 6.72 -22.01 -2.27
CA ILE A 421 5.36 -21.82 -2.75
C ILE A 421 5.03 -22.89 -3.78
N ASP A 422 3.93 -23.60 -3.54
CA ASP A 422 3.34 -24.57 -4.47
C ASP A 422 1.94 -24.12 -4.89
N ILE A 423 1.59 -24.26 -6.18
CA ILE A 423 0.27 -23.95 -6.70
C ILE A 423 -0.37 -25.19 -7.31
N LYS A 424 -1.44 -25.67 -6.69
CA LYS A 424 -2.28 -26.76 -7.18
C LYS A 424 -3.35 -26.22 -8.12
N LEU A 425 -3.31 -26.60 -9.39
CA LEU A 425 -4.21 -26.13 -10.44
C LEU A 425 -5.33 -27.14 -10.71
N MET A 426 -6.58 -26.69 -10.65
CA MET A 426 -7.79 -27.51 -10.85
C MET A 426 -8.71 -26.88 -11.92
N PRO A 427 -8.48 -27.14 -13.21
CA PRO A 427 -9.32 -26.61 -14.28
C PRO A 427 -10.59 -27.46 -14.45
N PHE A 428 -11.76 -26.90 -14.21
CA PHE A 428 -13.05 -27.58 -14.30
C PHE A 428 -13.81 -27.31 -15.61
N GLY A 429 -13.47 -26.23 -16.36
CA GLY A 429 -14.30 -25.82 -17.49
C GLY A 429 -15.72 -25.49 -17.03
N GLU A 430 -16.74 -26.05 -17.70
CA GLU A 430 -18.15 -25.97 -17.31
C GLU A 430 -18.65 -27.17 -16.49
N TYR A 431 -17.77 -28.08 -16.06
CA TYR A 431 -18.16 -29.36 -15.46
C TYR A 431 -19.10 -29.24 -14.26
N ASN A 432 -18.96 -28.16 -13.49
CA ASN A 432 -19.82 -27.91 -12.32
C ASN A 432 -20.95 -26.92 -12.60
N SER A 433 -21.16 -26.50 -13.87
CA SER A 433 -22.25 -25.60 -14.20
C SER A 433 -23.60 -26.32 -14.14
N THR A 434 -24.57 -25.65 -13.53
CA THR A 434 -25.99 -26.09 -13.55
C THR A 434 -26.80 -25.35 -14.60
N LEU A 435 -26.15 -24.43 -15.32
CA LEU A 435 -26.81 -23.63 -16.37
C LEU A 435 -26.95 -24.42 -17.66
N GLU A 436 -28.09 -24.24 -18.33
CA GLU A 436 -28.32 -24.82 -19.65
C GLU A 436 -27.53 -24.02 -20.72
N ILE A 437 -27.26 -24.66 -21.86
CA ILE A 437 -26.71 -24.01 -23.01
C ILE A 437 -27.73 -22.97 -23.51
N PRO A 438 -27.41 -21.67 -23.54
CA PRO A 438 -28.38 -20.63 -23.87
C PRO A 438 -28.76 -20.67 -25.35
N LYS A 439 -30.04 -20.42 -25.65
CA LYS A 439 -30.52 -20.28 -27.06
C LYS A 439 -29.91 -19.06 -27.73
N ASN A 440 -29.74 -17.95 -27.00
CA ASN A 440 -29.10 -16.74 -27.45
C ASN A 440 -27.80 -16.53 -26.65
N LYS A 441 -26.67 -16.78 -27.30
CA LYS A 441 -25.34 -16.65 -26.68
C LYS A 441 -24.99 -15.19 -26.37
N ASP A 442 -25.38 -14.26 -27.20
CA ASP A 442 -25.07 -12.84 -27.03
C ASP A 442 -25.77 -12.27 -25.78
N GLU A 443 -27.02 -12.64 -25.53
CA GLU A 443 -27.74 -12.27 -24.31
C GLU A 443 -27.10 -12.92 -23.05
N ALA A 444 -26.64 -14.15 -23.16
CA ALA A 444 -26.00 -14.86 -22.07
C ALA A 444 -24.64 -14.27 -21.66
N ILE A 445 -23.94 -13.59 -22.57
CA ILE A 445 -22.71 -12.88 -22.24
C ILE A 445 -22.96 -11.86 -21.13
N TYR A 446 -24.06 -11.17 -21.15
CA TYR A 446 -24.41 -10.10 -20.22
C TYR A 446 -25.29 -10.56 -19.06
N ASN A 447 -25.75 -11.81 -19.04
CA ASN A 447 -26.57 -12.34 -17.97
C ASN A 447 -25.75 -12.65 -16.73
N ILE A 448 -26.22 -12.22 -15.54
CA ILE A 448 -25.51 -12.30 -14.26
C ILE A 448 -25.19 -13.76 -13.86
N GLU A 449 -26.06 -14.73 -14.14
CA GLU A 449 -25.86 -16.13 -13.82
C GLU A 449 -24.63 -16.70 -14.56
N TYR A 450 -24.50 -16.41 -15.86
CA TYR A 450 -23.34 -16.82 -16.65
C TYR A 450 -22.08 -16.03 -16.32
N ILE A 451 -22.21 -14.76 -15.93
CA ILE A 451 -21.10 -13.93 -15.43
C ILE A 451 -20.45 -14.57 -14.21
N LEU A 452 -21.26 -15.03 -13.25
CA LEU A 452 -20.78 -15.61 -12.00
C LEU A 452 -20.05 -16.95 -12.17
N GLU A 453 -20.18 -17.62 -13.32
CA GLU A 453 -19.47 -18.84 -13.64
C GLU A 453 -18.10 -18.60 -14.34
N ARG A 454 -17.86 -17.42 -14.87
CA ARG A 454 -16.61 -17.07 -15.56
C ARG A 454 -15.56 -16.59 -14.57
N LYS A 455 -14.99 -17.51 -13.81
CA LYS A 455 -14.10 -17.19 -12.70
C LYS A 455 -12.93 -18.14 -12.54
N VAL A 456 -11.94 -17.64 -11.84
CA VAL A 456 -10.95 -18.45 -11.12
C VAL A 456 -11.22 -18.28 -9.63
N ARG A 457 -11.19 -19.37 -8.89
CA ARG A 457 -11.41 -19.37 -7.43
C ARG A 457 -10.12 -19.75 -6.71
N ILE A 458 -9.64 -18.91 -5.85
CA ILE A 458 -8.66 -19.31 -4.84
C ILE A 458 -9.43 -20.03 -3.74
N ARG A 459 -9.29 -21.35 -3.71
CA ARG A 459 -10.10 -22.24 -2.84
C ARG A 459 -9.53 -22.33 -1.45
N SER A 460 -8.24 -22.61 -1.36
CA SER A 460 -7.53 -22.78 -0.10
C SER A 460 -6.09 -22.32 -0.18
N VAL A 461 -5.57 -21.91 0.96
CA VAL A 461 -4.16 -21.65 1.20
C VAL A 461 -3.78 -22.42 2.45
N GLU A 462 -2.81 -23.31 2.32
CA GLU A 462 -2.25 -24.12 3.38
C GLU A 462 -0.85 -23.59 3.72
N VAL A 463 -0.56 -23.46 5.02
CA VAL A 463 0.74 -23.00 5.53
C VAL A 463 1.42 -24.17 6.25
N PHE A 464 2.69 -24.44 5.93
CA PHE A 464 3.44 -25.55 6.50
C PHE A 464 4.89 -25.16 6.89
#